data_3e0dba5cc1082dbb633a99fb0d0f4fca
#
_entry.id   3e0dba5cc1082dbb633a99fb0d0f4fca
#
_cell.length_a   1.000
_cell.length_b   1.000
_cell.length_c   1.000
_cell.angle_alpha   90.00
_cell.angle_beta   90.00
_cell.angle_gamma   90.00
#
_symmetry.space_group_name_H-M   'P 1'
#
loop_
_entity.id
_entity.type
_entity.pdbx_description
1 polymer ?
#
loop_
_entity_poly.entity_id
_entity_poly.type
_entity_poly.pdbx_seq_one_letter_code
_entity_poly.pdbx_strand_id
1 'polypeptide(L)'
;MVLVAVTLNAPDDWNDHLAMLEYGFARCKTAPLEFPQSNLSVNVCGGVRSNVAVRAVGKAYCFEGEKCSLELLLRPFEYAPVSEGEVLGTAVFRCGDRKVAELPLAAAESVAAAEPGGEKPDSGGVFSRIIKKIKDFFHRSEVN
;
A
#
# COMPACT_ATOMS: atom_id res chain seq x y z
N MET A 1 15.89 -6.92 20.00
CA MET A 1 16.36 -5.68 20.70
C MET A 1 17.87 -5.77 20.81
N VAL A 2 18.57 -4.66 20.61
CA VAL A 2 20.02 -4.53 20.78
C VAL A 2 20.26 -3.46 21.82
N LEU A 3 21.07 -3.76 22.85
CA LEU A 3 21.54 -2.80 23.84
C LEU A 3 23.04 -2.57 23.65
N VAL A 4 23.47 -1.36 23.83
CA VAL A 4 24.87 -0.97 23.79
C VAL A 4 25.25 -0.35 25.13
N ALA A 5 26.29 -0.88 25.76
CA ALA A 5 26.85 -0.33 26.99
C ALA A 5 28.25 0.22 26.68
N VAL A 6 28.56 1.39 27.20
CA VAL A 6 29.89 2.01 27.06
C VAL A 6 30.34 2.47 28.46
N THR A 7 31.55 2.08 28.83
CA THR A 7 32.21 2.57 30.05
C THR A 7 33.45 3.37 29.69
N LEU A 8 33.77 4.36 30.50
CA LEU A 8 34.97 5.16 30.40
C LEU A 8 35.67 5.17 31.75
N ASN A 9 36.96 4.79 31.79
CA ASN A 9 37.80 4.77 32.99
C ASN A 9 37.16 3.98 34.15
N ALA A 10 36.60 2.80 33.84
CA ALA A 10 36.00 1.91 34.82
C ALA A 10 37.03 0.87 35.26
N PRO A 11 37.42 0.79 36.56
CA PRO A 11 38.40 -0.16 37.04
C PRO A 11 37.97 -1.62 36.92
N ASP A 12 36.65 -1.87 36.89
CA ASP A 12 36.00 -3.19 36.74
C ASP A 12 35.03 -3.18 35.58
N ASP A 13 35.52 -2.80 34.41
CA ASP A 13 34.72 -2.57 33.20
C ASP A 13 33.86 -3.78 32.81
N TRP A 14 34.36 -5.01 33.05
CA TRP A 14 33.66 -6.25 32.71
C TRP A 14 32.36 -6.43 33.54
N ASN A 15 32.50 -6.28 34.88
CA ASN A 15 31.34 -6.40 35.76
C ASN A 15 30.37 -5.19 35.61
N ASP A 16 30.91 -4.00 35.36
CA ASP A 16 30.11 -2.82 35.08
C ASP A 16 29.28 -3.01 33.80
N HIS A 17 29.87 -3.52 32.71
CA HIS A 17 29.15 -3.83 31.48
C HIS A 17 28.06 -4.89 31.70
N LEU A 18 28.39 -5.97 32.44
CA LEU A 18 27.43 -7.03 32.73
C LEU A 18 26.23 -6.46 33.51
N ALA A 19 26.48 -5.70 34.57
CA ALA A 19 25.44 -5.09 35.40
C ALA A 19 24.56 -4.12 34.59
N MET A 20 25.14 -3.27 33.72
CA MET A 20 24.41 -2.35 32.87
C MET A 20 23.55 -3.09 31.84
N LEU A 21 24.05 -4.15 31.23
CA LEU A 21 23.28 -4.94 30.25
C LEU A 21 22.15 -5.71 30.93
N GLU A 22 22.39 -6.32 32.09
CA GLU A 22 21.34 -6.99 32.87
C GLU A 22 20.25 -6.01 33.29
N TYR A 23 20.62 -4.83 33.79
CA TYR A 23 19.66 -3.78 34.10
C TYR A 23 18.85 -3.35 32.88
N GLY A 24 19.52 -3.15 31.75
CA GLY A 24 18.86 -2.77 30.49
C GLY A 24 17.89 -3.85 30.01
N PHE A 25 18.28 -5.10 29.95
CA PHE A 25 17.41 -6.21 29.53
C PHE A 25 16.22 -6.43 30.47
N ALA A 26 16.41 -6.21 31.78
CA ALA A 26 15.33 -6.34 32.74
C ALA A 26 14.26 -5.23 32.58
N ARG A 27 14.65 -4.05 32.14
CA ARG A 27 13.77 -2.87 32.05
C ARG A 27 13.26 -2.56 30.64
N CYS A 28 14.06 -2.85 29.63
CA CYS A 28 13.70 -2.58 28.24
C CYS A 28 12.86 -3.70 27.66
N LYS A 29 11.65 -3.88 28.16
CA LYS A 29 10.68 -4.80 27.57
C LYS A 29 10.06 -4.18 26.33
N THR A 30 9.85 -4.99 25.31
CA THR A 30 9.20 -4.57 24.06
C THR A 30 7.87 -5.27 23.88
N ALA A 31 6.88 -4.53 23.36
CA ALA A 31 5.58 -5.03 22.98
C ALA A 31 5.42 -4.94 21.45
N PRO A 32 4.76 -5.92 20.82
CA PRO A 32 4.45 -5.81 19.40
C PRO A 32 3.48 -4.68 19.13
N LEU A 33 3.71 -3.95 18.04
CA LEU A 33 2.76 -2.99 17.52
C LEU A 33 1.83 -3.72 16.57
N GLU A 34 0.55 -3.71 16.92
CA GLU A 34 -0.46 -4.31 16.08
C GLU A 34 -0.84 -3.37 14.93
N PHE A 35 -0.84 -3.93 13.74
CA PHE A 35 -1.42 -3.26 12.58
C PHE A 35 -2.93 -3.49 12.61
N PRO A 36 -3.77 -2.43 12.59
CA PRO A 36 -5.21 -2.61 12.59
C PRO A 36 -5.63 -3.42 11.36
N GLN A 37 -6.38 -4.49 11.60
CA GLN A 37 -6.97 -5.31 10.53
C GLN A 37 -8.19 -4.59 9.94
N SER A 38 -8.00 -3.35 9.50
CA SER A 38 -9.00 -2.61 8.74
C SER A 38 -8.91 -3.02 7.28
N ASN A 39 -10.03 -2.96 6.56
CA ASN A 39 -10.10 -3.22 5.13
C ASN A 39 -9.43 -2.07 4.35
N LEU A 40 -8.12 -1.95 4.49
CA LEU A 40 -7.34 -0.98 3.74
C LEU A 40 -7.24 -1.44 2.29
N SER A 41 -7.53 -0.53 1.37
CA SER A 41 -7.42 -0.80 -0.05
C SER A 41 -6.94 0.43 -0.81
N VAL A 42 -6.35 0.19 -1.97
CA VAL A 42 -5.95 1.22 -2.94
C VAL A 42 -6.82 1.06 -4.18
N ASN A 43 -7.28 2.18 -4.73
CA ASN A 43 -8.04 2.18 -5.97
C ASN A 43 -7.17 1.72 -7.14
N VAL A 44 -7.73 0.90 -8.03
CA VAL A 44 -7.05 0.40 -9.22
C VAL A 44 -7.76 0.91 -10.46
N CYS A 45 -7.05 1.66 -11.29
CA CYS A 45 -7.54 2.18 -12.56
C CYS A 45 -7.23 1.19 -13.69
N GLY A 46 -8.23 0.91 -14.53
CA GLY A 46 -8.07 0.02 -15.69
C GLY A 46 -7.92 -1.46 -15.34
N GLY A 47 -8.27 -1.86 -14.13
CA GLY A 47 -8.23 -3.24 -13.68
C GLY A 47 -9.58 -3.95 -13.79
N VAL A 48 -9.56 -5.30 -13.78
CA VAL A 48 -10.76 -6.13 -13.67
C VAL A 48 -11.51 -5.92 -12.35
N ARG A 49 -10.86 -5.31 -11.37
CA ARG A 49 -11.43 -4.84 -10.10
C ARG A 49 -10.99 -3.40 -9.86
N SER A 50 -11.85 -2.61 -9.22
CA SER A 50 -11.64 -1.19 -8.96
C SER A 50 -10.76 -0.90 -7.73
N ASN A 51 -10.41 -1.91 -6.95
CA ASN A 51 -9.56 -1.78 -5.78
C ASN A 51 -8.78 -3.06 -5.51
N VAL A 52 -7.71 -2.94 -4.72
CA VAL A 52 -6.90 -4.03 -4.21
C VAL A 52 -6.68 -3.84 -2.72
N ALA A 53 -6.89 -4.91 -1.93
CA ALA A 53 -6.59 -4.90 -0.51
C ALA A 53 -5.08 -4.79 -0.28
N VAL A 54 -4.68 -4.08 0.78
CA VAL A 54 -3.27 -3.96 1.18
C VAL A 54 -3.04 -4.52 2.57
N ARG A 55 -1.87 -5.07 2.79
CA ARG A 55 -1.41 -5.61 4.08
C ARG A 55 -0.03 -5.08 4.44
N ALA A 56 0.21 -4.87 5.72
CA ALA A 56 1.55 -4.56 6.20
C ALA A 56 2.46 -5.79 6.10
N VAL A 57 3.68 -5.58 5.65
CA VAL A 57 4.70 -6.63 5.57
C VAL A 57 5.76 -6.39 6.63
N GLY A 58 5.88 -7.33 7.58
CA GLY A 58 6.84 -7.25 8.68
C GLY A 58 6.17 -7.13 10.05
N LYS A 59 7.00 -6.89 11.05
CA LYS A 59 6.59 -6.70 12.46
C LYS A 59 7.26 -5.45 13.00
N ALA A 60 6.54 -4.69 13.80
CA ALA A 60 7.05 -3.53 14.51
C ALA A 60 6.92 -3.75 16.02
N TYR A 61 7.82 -3.15 16.77
CA TYR A 61 7.86 -3.24 18.23
C TYR A 61 8.12 -1.88 18.82
N CYS A 62 7.53 -1.60 19.98
CA CYS A 62 7.81 -0.43 20.81
C CYS A 62 8.21 -0.86 22.21
N PHE A 63 8.67 0.05 23.05
CA PHE A 63 8.84 -0.24 24.46
C PHE A 63 7.47 -0.40 25.14
N GLU A 64 7.43 -1.33 26.10
CA GLU A 64 6.22 -1.59 26.87
C GLU A 64 5.75 -0.32 27.58
N GLY A 65 4.46 0.02 27.43
CA GLY A 65 3.87 1.22 28.01
C GLY A 65 3.99 2.49 27.15
N GLU A 66 4.73 2.48 26.05
CA GLU A 66 4.76 3.61 25.11
C GLU A 66 3.43 3.68 24.32
N LYS A 67 2.91 4.89 24.22
CA LYS A 67 1.76 5.19 23.35
C LYS A 67 2.28 5.51 21.95
N CYS A 68 1.99 4.64 21.01
CA CYS A 68 2.38 4.83 19.63
C CYS A 68 1.16 5.16 18.75
N SER A 69 1.37 6.01 17.78
CA SER A 69 0.41 6.34 16.72
C SER A 69 0.83 5.64 15.43
N LEU A 70 -0.15 5.36 14.57
CA LEU A 70 0.04 4.82 13.25
C LEU A 70 -0.38 5.84 12.20
N GLU A 71 0.52 6.16 11.30
CA GLU A 71 0.29 6.98 10.12
C GLU A 71 0.34 6.08 8.88
N LEU A 72 -0.68 6.19 8.03
CA LEU A 72 -0.80 5.41 6.81
C LEU A 72 -0.61 6.31 5.60
N LEU A 73 0.42 6.04 4.83
CA LEU A 73 0.76 6.74 3.60
C LEU A 73 0.47 5.80 2.42
N LEU A 74 -0.76 5.83 1.93
CA LEU A 74 -1.19 5.03 0.77
C LEU A 74 -1.12 5.86 -0.51
N ARG A 75 -0.81 5.20 -1.63
CA ARG A 75 -1.02 5.79 -2.95
C ARG A 75 -2.51 6.07 -3.14
N PRO A 76 -2.90 7.21 -3.71
CA PRO A 76 -4.31 7.53 -3.94
C PRO A 76 -4.96 6.56 -4.93
N PHE A 77 -4.20 6.06 -5.88
CA PHE A 77 -4.60 5.03 -6.85
C PHE A 77 -3.35 4.36 -7.47
N GLU A 78 -3.58 3.22 -8.13
CA GLU A 78 -2.58 2.52 -8.94
C GLU A 78 -3.19 2.12 -10.29
N TYR A 79 -2.35 1.92 -11.31
CA TYR A 79 -2.80 1.41 -12.61
C TYR A 79 -2.64 -0.11 -12.68
N ALA A 80 -3.62 -0.78 -13.26
CA ALA A 80 -3.50 -2.21 -13.55
C ALA A 80 -2.50 -2.49 -14.70
N PRO A 81 -1.81 -3.64 -14.67
CA PRO A 81 -1.95 -4.70 -13.68
C PRO A 81 -1.20 -4.39 -12.38
N VAL A 82 -1.76 -4.83 -11.25
CA VAL A 82 -1.11 -4.78 -9.93
C VAL A 82 -0.75 -6.21 -9.54
N SER A 83 0.48 -6.42 -9.10
CA SER A 83 0.96 -7.73 -8.66
C SER A 83 0.82 -7.92 -7.15
N GLU A 84 0.50 -9.14 -6.71
CA GLU A 84 0.57 -9.46 -5.28
C GLU A 84 1.97 -9.17 -4.74
N GLY A 85 2.05 -8.53 -3.57
CA GLY A 85 3.30 -8.12 -2.95
C GLY A 85 3.85 -6.77 -3.44
N GLU A 86 3.24 -6.15 -4.43
CA GLU A 86 3.63 -4.80 -4.89
C GLU A 86 3.39 -3.76 -3.81
N VAL A 87 4.39 -2.90 -3.55
CA VAL A 87 4.32 -1.90 -2.49
C VAL A 87 3.49 -0.70 -2.96
N LEU A 88 2.34 -0.52 -2.32
CA LEU A 88 1.36 0.52 -2.63
C LEU A 88 1.30 1.63 -1.57
N GLY A 89 2.13 1.53 -0.55
CA GLY A 89 2.19 2.52 0.52
C GLY A 89 3.13 2.12 1.64
N THR A 90 3.06 2.89 2.73
CA THR A 90 3.89 2.71 3.91
C THR A 90 3.09 2.97 5.17
N ALA A 91 3.27 2.14 6.17
CA ALA A 91 2.77 2.33 7.52
C ALA A 91 3.91 2.82 8.42
N VAL A 92 3.77 3.99 9.01
CA VAL A 92 4.76 4.60 9.89
C VAL A 92 4.25 4.60 11.31
N PHE A 93 4.97 3.93 12.21
CA PHE A 93 4.69 3.93 13.64
C PHE A 93 5.55 5.00 14.34
N ARG A 94 4.90 5.86 15.13
CA ARG A 94 5.53 6.91 15.92
C ARG A 94 5.15 6.79 17.38
N CYS A 95 6.14 6.90 18.27
CA CYS A 95 5.91 7.06 19.71
C CYS A 95 6.38 8.47 20.09
N GLY A 96 5.43 9.40 20.29
CA GLY A 96 5.71 10.82 20.31
C GLY A 96 6.31 11.27 18.98
N ASP A 97 7.42 12.02 19.04
CA ASP A 97 8.11 12.51 17.83
C ASP A 97 9.06 11.48 17.22
N ARG A 98 9.29 10.35 17.89
CA ARG A 98 10.24 9.32 17.47
C ARG A 98 9.57 8.34 16.49
N LYS A 99 10.11 8.23 15.27
CA LYS A 99 9.75 7.14 14.34
C LYS A 99 10.33 5.83 14.87
N VAL A 100 9.47 4.87 15.15
CA VAL A 100 9.83 3.57 15.74
C VAL A 100 9.99 2.49 14.69
N ALA A 101 9.08 2.50 13.72
CA ALA A 101 9.10 1.53 12.62
C ALA A 101 8.45 2.10 11.38
N GLU A 102 8.83 1.53 10.25
CA GLU A 102 8.24 1.78 8.94
C GLU A 102 8.07 0.45 8.25
N LEU A 103 6.82 0.12 7.91
CA LEU A 103 6.47 -1.14 7.26
C LEU A 103 5.89 -0.87 5.88
N PRO A 104 6.33 -1.57 4.83
CA PRO A 104 5.70 -1.46 3.53
C PRO A 104 4.28 -2.04 3.57
N LEU A 105 3.37 -1.36 2.87
CA LEU A 105 2.00 -1.79 2.62
C LEU A 105 1.95 -2.38 1.21
N ALA A 106 1.83 -3.70 1.14
CA ALA A 106 1.85 -4.43 -0.13
C ALA A 106 0.46 -4.91 -0.52
N ALA A 107 0.23 -5.01 -1.83
CA ALA A 107 -0.98 -5.62 -2.38
C ALA A 107 -1.15 -7.05 -1.85
N ALA A 108 -2.32 -7.36 -1.33
CA ALA A 108 -2.63 -8.67 -0.77
C ALA A 108 -2.96 -9.71 -1.85
N GLU A 109 -3.24 -9.25 -3.06
CA GLU A 109 -3.63 -10.06 -4.22
C GLU A 109 -3.28 -9.33 -5.52
N SER A 110 -3.26 -10.05 -6.64
CA SER A 110 -3.06 -9.45 -7.95
C SER A 110 -4.38 -8.96 -8.57
N VAL A 111 -4.31 -7.87 -9.33
CA VAL A 111 -5.41 -7.34 -10.14
C VAL A 111 -4.94 -7.24 -11.59
N ALA A 112 -5.50 -8.05 -12.47
CA ALA A 112 -5.19 -7.99 -13.90
C ALA A 112 -5.75 -6.71 -14.54
N ALA A 113 -5.13 -6.26 -15.61
CA ALA A 113 -5.70 -5.20 -16.44
C ALA A 113 -7.02 -5.70 -17.05
N ALA A 114 -8.03 -4.83 -17.07
CA ALA A 114 -9.22 -5.08 -17.83
C ALA A 114 -8.84 -5.04 -19.33
N GLU A 115 -9.31 -6.02 -20.08
CA GLU A 115 -9.21 -5.89 -21.53
C GLU A 115 -9.91 -4.59 -21.95
N PRO A 116 -9.28 -3.75 -22.79
CA PRO A 116 -9.97 -2.62 -23.35
C PRO A 116 -11.22 -3.18 -24.00
N GLY A 117 -12.37 -2.89 -23.41
CA GLY A 117 -13.65 -3.33 -23.94
C GLY A 117 -13.67 -2.90 -25.39
N GLY A 118 -13.48 -3.83 -26.29
CA GLY A 118 -13.85 -3.64 -27.65
C GLY A 118 -15.35 -3.39 -27.61
N GLU A 119 -15.76 -2.13 -27.46
CA GLU A 119 -17.02 -1.72 -28.03
C GLU A 119 -16.92 -2.15 -29.48
N LYS A 120 -17.44 -3.33 -29.79
CA LYS A 120 -17.82 -3.62 -31.15
C LYS A 120 -18.69 -2.42 -31.51
N PRO A 121 -18.31 -1.60 -32.50
CA PRO A 121 -19.17 -0.54 -32.91
C PRO A 121 -20.51 -1.23 -33.20
N ASP A 122 -21.51 -0.85 -32.41
CA ASP A 122 -22.86 -1.38 -32.53
C ASP A 122 -23.24 -1.14 -34.00
N SER A 123 -23.17 -2.22 -34.79
CA SER A 123 -23.42 -2.18 -36.23
C SER A 123 -24.89 -1.82 -36.55
N GLY A 124 -25.66 -1.42 -35.53
CA GLY A 124 -27.04 -0.94 -35.61
C GLY A 124 -27.25 0.48 -35.06
N GLY A 125 -26.19 1.16 -34.54
CA GLY A 125 -26.31 2.47 -33.91
C GLY A 125 -26.51 3.62 -34.87
N VAL A 126 -26.70 4.82 -34.32
CA VAL A 126 -27.02 6.10 -34.98
C VAL A 126 -26.19 6.39 -36.24
N PHE A 127 -24.92 5.92 -36.27
CA PHE A 127 -24.03 6.10 -37.42
C PHE A 127 -24.49 5.34 -38.66
N SER A 128 -25.00 4.12 -38.55
CA SER A 128 -25.50 3.38 -39.72
C SER A 128 -26.79 3.98 -40.26
N ARG A 129 -27.61 4.59 -39.38
CA ARG A 129 -28.82 5.37 -39.77
C ARG A 129 -28.44 6.65 -40.48
N ILE A 130 -27.38 7.33 -40.05
CA ILE A 130 -26.88 8.55 -40.68
C ILE A 130 -26.30 8.25 -42.06
N ILE A 131 -25.48 7.23 -42.19
CA ILE A 131 -24.88 6.81 -43.48
C ILE A 131 -25.96 6.35 -44.45
N LYS A 132 -27.00 5.67 -43.99
CA LYS A 132 -28.13 5.29 -44.84
C LYS A 132 -28.91 6.52 -45.33
N LYS A 133 -29.20 7.49 -44.46
CA LYS A 133 -29.86 8.74 -44.86
C LYS A 133 -29.01 9.55 -45.85
N ILE A 134 -27.71 9.58 -45.71
CA ILE A 134 -26.80 10.26 -46.62
C ILE A 134 -26.80 9.58 -48.00
N LYS A 135 -26.74 8.25 -48.04
CA LYS A 135 -26.82 7.47 -49.31
C LYS A 135 -28.17 7.69 -50.00
N ASP A 136 -29.26 7.65 -49.26
CA ASP A 136 -30.60 7.87 -49.81
C ASP A 136 -30.78 9.31 -50.36
N PHE A 137 -30.12 10.29 -49.73
CA PHE A 137 -30.13 11.70 -50.20
C PHE A 137 -29.38 11.86 -51.52
N PHE A 138 -28.21 11.27 -51.69
CA PHE A 138 -27.42 11.32 -52.94
C PHE A 138 -28.06 10.53 -54.08
N HIS A 139 -28.73 9.43 -53.80
CA HIS A 139 -29.41 8.63 -54.83
C HIS A 139 -30.67 9.32 -55.39
N ARG A 140 -31.23 10.29 -54.60
CA ARG A 140 -32.40 11.06 -55.03
C ARG A 140 -32.05 12.28 -55.89
N SER A 141 -30.75 12.62 -55.97
CA SER A 141 -30.27 13.78 -56.75
C SER A 141 -29.85 13.37 -58.18
N GLU A 142 -29.81 12.10 -58.51
CA GLU A 142 -29.41 11.61 -59.85
C GLU A 142 -30.60 11.24 -60.76
N VAL A 143 -31.86 11.49 -60.29
CA VAL A 143 -33.06 11.15 -61.07
C VAL A 143 -33.92 12.42 -61.28
N ASN A 144 -33.30 13.51 -61.77
CA ASN A 144 -34.05 14.65 -62.31
C ASN A 144 -33.24 15.35 -63.40
#